data_f92c78e39abddd1e29aed777742f5e7e
#
_entry.id   f92c78e39abddd1e29aed777742f5e7e
#
_cell.length_a   1.000
_cell.length_b   1.000
_cell.length_c   1.000
_cell.angle_alpha   90.00
_cell.angle_beta   90.00
_cell.angle_gamma   90.00
#
_symmetry.space_group_name_H-M   'P 1'
#
loop_
_entity.id
_entity.type
_entity.pdbx_description
1 polymer ?
#
loop_
_entity_poly.entity_id
_entity_poly.type
_entity_poly.pdbx_seq_one_letter_code
_entity_poly.pdbx_strand_id
1 'polypeptide(L)'
;MKEVKLEESAYQFDAKMSLKQAIPLGLQHVCAMFVGNLTPLLIITSACGIAGGEFADLQVTLLQSAMFVAGVVTLVQLFTIGPVGGSVPIIMGTSSGFIGVFNSVVGSMGGGVLAYGAIMGASIIGGIFEGVLGFFLKPLRKFFPPVVTGTVVLSIGLSLISVGINSFGGGNGAKDFGSMENLLLALFVLVVILIFKHWTTGFLSSSAILIGILAGYVAAFVMGLVL
;
A
#
# COMPACT_ATOMS: atom_id res chain seq x y z
N MET A 1 21.44 -37.87 16.43
CA MET A 1 20.73 -36.68 15.94
C MET A 1 21.81 -35.75 15.39
N LYS A 2 21.83 -35.53 14.04
CA LYS A 2 22.72 -34.52 13.45
C LYS A 2 22.19 -33.17 13.89
N GLU A 3 22.99 -32.39 14.63
CA GLU A 3 22.76 -30.97 14.82
C GLU A 3 22.63 -30.34 13.41
N VAL A 4 21.43 -29.91 13.09
CA VAL A 4 21.20 -29.02 11.95
C VAL A 4 21.88 -27.73 12.34
N LYS A 5 23.12 -27.49 11.89
CA LYS A 5 23.68 -26.15 11.87
C LYS A 5 22.65 -25.28 11.14
N LEU A 6 21.99 -24.44 11.89
CA LEU A 6 21.25 -23.32 11.29
C LEU A 6 22.32 -22.50 10.56
N GLU A 7 22.47 -22.79 9.26
CA GLU A 7 23.28 -21.94 8.39
C GLU A 7 22.78 -20.52 8.61
N GLU A 8 23.71 -19.56 8.67
CA GLU A 8 23.42 -18.14 8.85
C GLU A 8 22.39 -17.72 7.78
N SER A 9 21.14 -17.86 8.14
CA SER A 9 20.02 -17.53 7.24
C SER A 9 20.00 -16.01 7.06
N ALA A 10 19.88 -15.54 5.83
CA ALA A 10 19.68 -14.13 5.51
C ALA A 10 18.50 -13.49 6.26
N TYR A 11 17.67 -14.30 6.90
CA TYR A 11 16.49 -13.90 7.67
C TYR A 11 16.74 -13.82 9.19
N GLN A 12 17.97 -14.03 9.64
CA GLN A 12 18.32 -13.79 11.05
C GLN A 12 18.48 -12.29 11.29
N PHE A 13 18.11 -11.84 12.49
CA PHE A 13 18.14 -10.42 12.86
C PHE A 13 19.53 -9.78 12.74
N ASP A 14 20.59 -10.51 13.08
CA ASP A 14 21.98 -10.05 13.05
C ASP A 14 22.77 -10.59 11.84
N ALA A 15 22.07 -11.07 10.79
CA ALA A 15 22.72 -11.66 9.63
C ALA A 15 23.53 -10.61 8.85
N LYS A 16 24.80 -10.87 8.66
CA LYS A 16 25.66 -10.08 7.77
C LYS A 16 25.57 -10.60 6.35
N MET A 17 24.73 -9.94 5.55
CA MET A 17 24.56 -10.31 4.14
C MET A 17 25.62 -9.67 3.26
N SER A 18 26.06 -10.41 2.23
CA SER A 18 26.86 -9.84 1.15
C SER A 18 26.00 -8.90 0.28
N LEU A 19 26.62 -7.88 -0.33
CA LEU A 19 25.92 -6.96 -1.24
C LEU A 19 25.22 -7.70 -2.40
N LYS A 20 25.80 -8.80 -2.87
CA LYS A 20 25.20 -9.64 -3.93
C LYS A 20 23.85 -10.25 -3.53
N GLN A 21 23.65 -10.50 -2.25
CA GLN A 21 22.39 -11.01 -1.69
C GLN A 21 21.46 -9.85 -1.26
N ALA A 22 22.02 -8.80 -0.68
CA ALA A 22 21.26 -7.67 -0.17
C ALA A 22 20.56 -6.88 -1.29
N ILE A 23 21.21 -6.67 -2.45
CA ILE A 23 20.65 -5.89 -3.56
C ILE A 23 19.39 -6.56 -4.16
N PRO A 24 19.41 -7.85 -4.55
CA PRO A 24 18.20 -8.50 -5.06
C PRO A 24 17.06 -8.55 -4.04
N LEU A 25 17.36 -8.81 -2.75
CA LEU A 25 16.36 -8.83 -1.69
C LEU A 25 15.77 -7.44 -1.45
N GLY A 26 16.61 -6.39 -1.43
CA GLY A 26 16.17 -5.01 -1.33
C GLY A 26 15.27 -4.61 -2.51
N LEU A 27 15.66 -4.95 -3.73
CA LEU A 27 14.84 -4.70 -4.93
C LEU A 27 13.50 -5.44 -4.87
N GLN A 28 13.49 -6.68 -4.38
CA GLN A 28 12.28 -7.45 -4.14
C GLN A 28 11.32 -6.73 -3.17
N HIS A 29 11.86 -6.19 -2.08
CA HIS A 29 11.07 -5.41 -1.12
C HIS A 29 10.51 -4.13 -1.74
N VAL A 30 11.31 -3.40 -2.52
CA VAL A 30 10.86 -2.20 -3.23
C VAL A 30 9.72 -2.54 -4.19
N CYS A 31 9.85 -3.59 -5.00
CA CYS A 31 8.79 -4.03 -5.92
C CYS A 31 7.51 -4.44 -5.19
N ALA A 32 7.64 -5.13 -4.05
CA ALA A 32 6.48 -5.58 -3.27
C ALA A 32 5.73 -4.41 -2.60
N MET A 33 6.47 -3.41 -2.07
CA MET A 33 5.89 -2.27 -1.36
C MET A 33 5.39 -1.17 -2.26
N PHE A 34 5.95 -1.04 -3.46
CA PHE A 34 5.67 0.07 -4.38
C PHE A 34 4.16 0.26 -4.60
N VAL A 35 3.48 -0.80 -5.00
CA VAL A 35 2.04 -0.77 -5.26
C VAL A 35 1.25 -0.57 -3.97
N GLY A 36 1.63 -1.29 -2.90
CA GLY A 36 0.96 -1.19 -1.60
C GLY A 36 1.00 0.23 -1.03
N ASN A 37 2.07 0.97 -1.27
CA ASN A 37 2.23 2.35 -0.82
C ASN A 37 1.44 3.35 -1.67
N LEU A 38 1.36 3.14 -2.99
CA LEU A 38 0.66 4.04 -3.90
C LEU A 38 -0.86 3.85 -3.88
N THR A 39 -1.33 2.61 -3.69
CA THR A 39 -2.76 2.28 -3.78
C THR A 39 -3.66 3.11 -2.86
N PRO A 40 -3.38 3.30 -1.55
CA PRO A 40 -4.24 4.12 -0.70
C PRO A 40 -4.34 5.57 -1.18
N LEU A 41 -3.24 6.12 -1.67
CA LEU A 41 -3.21 7.49 -2.18
C LEU A 41 -3.99 7.64 -3.48
N LEU A 42 -3.87 6.68 -4.40
CA LEU A 42 -4.67 6.63 -5.62
C LEU A 42 -6.17 6.56 -5.31
N ILE A 43 -6.56 5.76 -4.33
CA ILE A 43 -7.95 5.65 -3.89
C ILE A 43 -8.46 6.98 -3.33
N ILE A 44 -7.68 7.64 -2.48
CA ILE A 44 -8.08 8.91 -1.84
C ILE A 44 -8.15 10.03 -2.86
N THR A 45 -7.16 10.17 -3.74
CA THR A 45 -7.16 11.19 -4.80
C THR A 45 -8.33 10.99 -5.77
N SER A 46 -8.63 9.74 -6.12
CA SER A 46 -9.80 9.40 -6.95
C SER A 46 -11.11 9.71 -6.23
N ALA A 47 -11.25 9.36 -4.96
CA ALA A 47 -12.44 9.67 -4.17
C ALA A 47 -12.65 11.20 -4.02
N CYS A 48 -11.57 11.96 -3.87
CA CYS A 48 -11.64 13.42 -3.85
C CYS A 48 -11.94 14.04 -5.23
N GLY A 49 -11.91 13.27 -6.32
CA GLY A 49 -12.07 13.82 -7.67
C GLY A 49 -10.87 14.63 -8.16
N ILE A 50 -9.68 14.41 -7.60
CA ILE A 50 -8.42 15.06 -7.98
C ILE A 50 -7.45 14.07 -8.65
N ALA A 51 -7.99 13.09 -9.38
CA ALA A 51 -7.22 12.09 -10.12
C ALA A 51 -7.29 12.38 -11.62
N GLY A 52 -6.13 12.48 -12.26
CA GLY A 52 -6.03 12.69 -13.71
C GLY A 52 -6.53 14.06 -14.21
N GLY A 53 -6.68 14.22 -15.53
CA GLY A 53 -7.14 15.45 -16.13
C GLY A 53 -6.29 16.66 -15.74
N GLU A 54 -6.94 17.75 -15.33
CA GLU A 54 -6.27 18.98 -14.86
C GLU A 54 -5.47 18.79 -13.56
N PHE A 55 -5.73 17.74 -12.80
CA PHE A 55 -5.02 17.43 -11.56
C PHE A 55 -3.91 16.39 -11.73
N ALA A 56 -3.59 15.95 -12.96
CA ALA A 56 -2.60 14.90 -13.20
C ALA A 56 -1.23 15.24 -12.58
N ASP A 57 -0.74 16.47 -12.76
CA ASP A 57 0.54 16.90 -12.20
C ASP A 57 0.52 16.94 -10.66
N LEU A 58 -0.60 17.37 -10.08
CA LEU A 58 -0.79 17.35 -8.63
C LEU A 58 -0.77 15.90 -8.12
N GLN A 59 -1.51 14.99 -8.76
CA GLN A 59 -1.54 13.59 -8.39
C GLN A 59 -0.16 12.93 -8.44
N VAL A 60 0.59 13.18 -9.50
CA VAL A 60 1.98 12.68 -9.64
C VAL A 60 2.87 13.23 -8.52
N THR A 61 2.79 14.51 -8.22
CA THR A 61 3.55 15.13 -7.13
C THR A 61 3.22 14.51 -5.78
N LEU A 62 1.95 14.24 -5.51
CA LEU A 62 1.51 13.58 -4.27
C LEU A 62 2.05 12.15 -4.17
N LEU A 63 1.99 11.39 -5.28
CA LEU A 63 2.53 10.02 -5.34
C LEU A 63 4.05 10.00 -5.10
N GLN A 64 4.79 10.90 -5.75
CA GLN A 64 6.24 11.04 -5.54
C GLN A 64 6.57 11.41 -4.09
N SER A 65 5.83 12.34 -3.51
CA SER A 65 6.00 12.76 -2.12
C SER A 65 5.75 11.60 -1.14
N ALA A 66 4.72 10.80 -1.38
CA ALA A 66 4.41 9.62 -0.57
C ALA A 66 5.53 8.59 -0.63
N MET A 67 6.10 8.34 -1.81
CA MET A 67 7.24 7.42 -1.97
C MET A 67 8.49 7.94 -1.28
N PHE A 68 8.78 9.24 -1.40
CA PHE A 68 9.92 9.87 -0.73
C PHE A 68 9.79 9.76 0.80
N VAL A 69 8.62 10.12 1.34
CA VAL A 69 8.35 10.05 2.79
C VAL A 69 8.42 8.60 3.28
N ALA A 70 7.87 7.64 2.54
CA ALA A 70 7.97 6.21 2.87
C ALA A 70 9.43 5.75 2.97
N GLY A 71 10.29 6.21 2.05
CA GLY A 71 11.73 5.93 2.11
C GLY A 71 12.40 6.51 3.36
N VAL A 72 12.14 7.79 3.65
CA VAL A 72 12.71 8.46 4.84
C VAL A 72 12.25 7.79 6.14
N VAL A 73 10.95 7.50 6.27
CA VAL A 73 10.40 6.86 7.48
C VAL A 73 10.91 5.42 7.62
N THR A 74 11.11 4.70 6.51
CA THR A 74 11.73 3.37 6.53
C THR A 74 13.18 3.43 7.02
N LEU A 75 13.97 4.45 6.62
CA LEU A 75 15.31 4.65 7.14
C LEU A 75 15.31 4.94 8.65
N VAL A 76 14.37 5.76 9.13
CA VAL A 76 14.20 6.01 10.57
C VAL A 76 13.83 4.71 11.31
N GLN A 77 12.97 3.87 10.72
CA GLN A 77 12.61 2.57 11.28
C GLN A 77 13.81 1.63 11.40
N LEU A 78 14.70 1.62 10.39
CA LEU A 78 15.89 0.77 10.35
C LEU A 78 17.00 1.26 11.29
N PHE A 79 17.28 2.57 11.28
CA PHE A 79 18.44 3.14 11.98
C PHE A 79 18.12 3.78 13.33
N THR A 80 16.90 3.69 13.78
CA THR A 80 16.41 4.25 15.04
C THR A 80 17.01 5.61 15.42
N ILE A 81 16.18 6.64 15.49
CA ILE A 81 16.59 7.99 15.91
C ILE A 81 16.01 8.26 17.30
N GLY A 82 16.82 8.16 18.34
CA GLY A 82 16.38 8.31 19.73
C GLY A 82 15.33 7.24 20.12
N PRO A 83 14.13 7.63 20.56
CA PRO A 83 13.08 6.69 20.92
C PRO A 83 12.23 6.21 19.72
N VAL A 84 12.52 6.69 18.52
CA VAL A 84 11.73 6.42 17.30
C VAL A 84 12.46 5.40 16.42
N GLY A 85 11.73 4.40 15.96
CA GLY A 85 12.25 3.29 15.16
C GLY A 85 12.36 2.00 15.97
N GLY A 86 12.33 0.86 15.28
CA GLY A 86 12.35 -0.46 15.91
C GLY A 86 13.57 -1.30 15.56
N SER A 87 14.53 -0.78 14.75
CA SER A 87 15.67 -1.53 14.22
C SER A 87 15.28 -2.85 13.54
N VAL A 88 14.06 -2.89 12.99
CA VAL A 88 13.52 -4.07 12.31
C VAL A 88 13.33 -3.72 10.83
N PRO A 89 13.67 -4.62 9.88
CA PRO A 89 13.54 -4.37 8.44
C PRO A 89 12.08 -4.40 7.99
N ILE A 90 11.28 -3.47 8.50
CA ILE A 90 9.89 -3.24 8.10
C ILE A 90 9.84 -1.99 7.24
N ILE A 91 9.28 -2.13 6.04
CA ILE A 91 9.06 -0.98 5.17
C ILE A 91 7.83 -0.23 5.66
N MET A 92 8.01 1.07 5.88
CA MET A 92 6.94 1.97 6.28
C MET A 92 6.31 2.61 5.04
N GLY A 93 5.00 2.77 5.07
CA GLY A 93 4.28 3.35 3.93
C GLY A 93 2.88 3.82 4.30
N THR A 94 2.09 4.19 3.29
CA THR A 94 0.72 4.67 3.45
C THR A 94 -0.18 3.56 4.01
N SER A 95 -0.98 3.88 5.02
CA SER A 95 -1.90 2.93 5.65
C SER A 95 -3.24 2.87 4.90
N SER A 96 -3.69 1.66 4.59
CA SER A 96 -5.04 1.41 4.07
C SER A 96 -6.12 1.46 5.15
N GLY A 97 -5.73 1.42 6.43
CA GLY A 97 -6.65 1.34 7.57
C GLY A 97 -7.59 2.53 7.70
N PHE A 98 -7.20 3.69 7.18
CA PHE A 98 -7.96 4.93 7.29
C PHE A 98 -8.79 5.27 6.05
N ILE A 99 -8.76 4.44 4.99
CA ILE A 99 -9.49 4.72 3.73
C ILE A 99 -10.98 4.93 3.99
N GLY A 100 -11.60 4.12 4.85
CA GLY A 100 -13.01 4.27 5.20
C GLY A 100 -13.32 5.63 5.85
N VAL A 101 -12.46 6.09 6.76
CA VAL A 101 -12.58 7.41 7.43
C VAL A 101 -12.40 8.53 6.40
N PHE A 102 -11.40 8.43 5.54
CA PHE A 102 -11.13 9.42 4.49
C PHE A 102 -12.30 9.54 3.51
N ASN A 103 -12.88 8.42 3.08
CA ASN A 103 -14.08 8.43 2.24
C ASN A 103 -15.26 9.12 2.93
N SER A 104 -15.42 8.98 4.25
CA SER A 104 -16.46 9.68 5.01
C SER A 104 -16.23 11.19 5.02
N VAL A 105 -14.96 11.63 5.16
CA VAL A 105 -14.61 13.06 5.06
C VAL A 105 -14.91 13.59 3.66
N VAL A 106 -14.53 12.86 2.62
CA VAL A 106 -14.83 13.22 1.23
C VAL A 106 -16.34 13.37 1.03
N GLY A 107 -17.12 12.39 1.50
CA GLY A 107 -18.59 12.42 1.41
C GLY A 107 -19.23 13.62 2.12
N SER A 108 -18.68 14.02 3.26
CA SER A 108 -19.21 15.17 4.02
C SER A 108 -18.80 16.53 3.44
N MET A 109 -17.64 16.61 2.77
CA MET A 109 -17.10 17.87 2.21
C MET A 109 -17.37 18.06 0.72
N GLY A 110 -17.87 17.04 0.03
CA GLY A 110 -18.17 17.11 -1.40
C GLY A 110 -16.96 16.96 -2.31
N GLY A 111 -15.83 16.48 -1.80
CA GLY A 111 -14.61 16.21 -2.59
C GLY A 111 -13.74 17.44 -2.85
N GLY A 112 -12.92 17.38 -3.90
CA GLY A 112 -12.00 18.43 -4.32
C GLY A 112 -10.72 18.53 -3.49
N VAL A 113 -9.88 19.49 -3.86
CA VAL A 113 -8.59 19.78 -3.18
C VAL A 113 -8.80 20.15 -1.72
N LEU A 114 -9.93 20.79 -1.39
CA LEU A 114 -10.25 21.19 0.00
C LEU A 114 -10.48 19.96 0.88
N ALA A 115 -11.23 18.98 0.40
CA ALA A 115 -11.45 17.72 1.13
C ALA A 115 -10.13 16.97 1.33
N TYR A 116 -9.29 16.92 0.30
CA TYR A 116 -7.95 16.32 0.41
C TYR A 116 -7.09 17.06 1.46
N GLY A 117 -7.09 18.39 1.45
CA GLY A 117 -6.40 19.22 2.44
C GLY A 117 -6.88 18.96 3.88
N ALA A 118 -8.19 18.79 4.06
CA ALA A 118 -8.77 18.46 5.36
C ALA A 118 -8.33 17.06 5.85
N ILE A 119 -8.27 16.08 4.96
CA ILE A 119 -7.75 14.73 5.26
C ILE A 119 -6.28 14.80 5.70
N MET A 120 -5.45 15.58 4.98
CA MET A 120 -4.04 15.75 5.32
C MET A 120 -3.87 16.46 6.67
N GLY A 121 -4.63 17.50 6.93
CA GLY A 121 -4.65 18.21 8.22
C GLY A 121 -5.06 17.28 9.38
N ALA A 122 -6.13 16.52 9.21
CA ALA A 122 -6.57 15.54 10.18
C ALA A 122 -5.52 14.43 10.40
N SER A 123 -4.83 13.99 9.34
CA SER A 123 -3.76 12.99 9.42
C SER A 123 -2.55 13.47 10.22
N ILE A 124 -2.20 14.76 10.15
CA ILE A 124 -1.14 15.34 10.98
C ILE A 124 -1.51 15.25 12.46
N ILE A 125 -2.73 15.64 12.81
CA ILE A 125 -3.23 15.60 14.20
C ILE A 125 -3.30 14.14 14.68
N GLY A 126 -3.83 13.25 13.85
CA GLY A 126 -3.88 11.81 14.13
C GLY A 126 -2.51 11.21 14.34
N GLY A 127 -1.53 11.52 13.49
CA GLY A 127 -0.15 11.06 13.60
C GLY A 127 0.54 11.53 14.88
N ILE A 128 0.32 12.77 15.31
CA ILE A 128 0.81 13.26 16.61
C ILE A 128 0.19 12.44 17.76
N PHE A 129 -1.11 12.20 17.70
CA PHE A 129 -1.82 11.42 18.70
C PHE A 129 -1.33 9.96 18.75
N GLU A 130 -1.15 9.31 17.60
CA GLU A 130 -0.58 7.97 17.50
C GLU A 130 0.85 7.93 18.05
N GLY A 131 1.67 8.94 17.75
CA GLY A 131 3.02 9.07 18.29
C GLY A 131 3.02 9.14 19.83
N VAL A 132 2.14 9.95 20.42
CA VAL A 132 1.96 10.02 21.87
C VAL A 132 1.50 8.68 22.43
N LEU A 133 0.52 8.00 21.81
CA LEU A 133 0.06 6.68 22.23
C LEU A 133 1.17 5.63 22.17
N GLY A 134 2.10 5.77 21.23
CA GLY A 134 3.24 4.87 21.08
C GLY A 134 4.08 4.77 22.36
N PHE A 135 4.28 5.88 23.08
CA PHE A 135 4.98 5.86 24.38
C PHE A 135 4.22 5.08 25.48
N PHE A 136 2.90 5.01 25.37
CA PHE A 136 2.04 4.30 26.30
C PHE A 136 1.65 2.90 25.81
N LEU A 137 2.28 2.38 24.78
CA LEU A 137 1.92 1.09 24.17
C LEU A 137 2.01 -0.08 25.14
N LYS A 138 3.03 -0.09 26.03
CA LYS A 138 3.20 -1.18 27.01
C LYS A 138 1.96 -1.38 27.91
N PRO A 139 1.43 -0.37 28.62
CA PRO A 139 0.21 -0.53 29.41
C PRO A 139 -1.04 -0.73 28.55
N LEU A 140 -1.09 -0.16 27.34
CA LEU A 140 -2.22 -0.28 26.43
C LEU A 140 -2.33 -1.67 25.80
N ARG A 141 -1.24 -2.43 25.68
CA ARG A 141 -1.21 -3.74 25.02
C ARG A 141 -2.22 -4.73 25.64
N LYS A 142 -2.53 -4.61 26.92
CA LYS A 142 -3.54 -5.45 27.59
C LYS A 142 -4.96 -5.29 27.02
N PHE A 143 -5.26 -4.14 26.41
CA PHE A 143 -6.56 -3.85 25.79
C PHE A 143 -6.66 -4.31 24.33
N PHE A 144 -5.55 -4.82 23.76
CA PHE A 144 -5.47 -5.31 22.40
C PHE A 144 -5.22 -6.83 22.34
N PRO A 145 -6.15 -7.64 22.87
CA PRO A 145 -6.06 -9.10 22.71
C PRO A 145 -6.19 -9.47 21.22
N PRO A 146 -5.75 -10.68 20.83
CA PRO A 146 -5.79 -11.13 19.43
C PRO A 146 -7.17 -10.99 18.75
N VAL A 147 -8.25 -11.13 19.52
CA VAL A 147 -9.63 -10.96 19.03
C VAL A 147 -9.86 -9.53 18.53
N VAL A 148 -9.43 -8.52 19.32
CA VAL A 148 -9.57 -7.10 18.91
C VAL A 148 -8.76 -6.82 17.67
N THR A 149 -7.51 -7.25 17.64
CA THR A 149 -6.64 -7.07 16.47
C THR A 149 -7.22 -7.75 15.21
N GLY A 150 -7.71 -9.00 15.37
CA GLY A 150 -8.35 -9.74 14.28
C GLY A 150 -9.62 -9.06 13.77
N THR A 151 -10.44 -8.51 14.66
CA THR A 151 -11.66 -7.78 14.28
C THR A 151 -11.32 -6.50 13.52
N VAL A 152 -10.30 -5.75 13.93
CA VAL A 152 -9.83 -4.56 13.22
C VAL A 152 -9.36 -4.91 11.81
N VAL A 153 -8.52 -5.94 11.67
CA VAL A 153 -8.04 -6.39 10.35
C VAL A 153 -9.19 -6.84 9.45
N LEU A 154 -10.15 -7.58 10.00
CA LEU A 154 -11.35 -7.99 9.27
C LEU A 154 -12.17 -6.78 8.80
N SER A 155 -12.38 -5.81 9.68
CA SER A 155 -13.13 -4.58 9.35
C SER A 155 -12.46 -3.77 8.25
N ILE A 156 -11.13 -3.65 8.28
CA ILE A 156 -10.34 -3.01 7.20
C ILE A 156 -10.55 -3.78 5.90
N GLY A 157 -10.42 -5.11 5.92
CA GLY A 157 -10.62 -5.94 4.72
C GLY A 157 -12.02 -5.77 4.11
N LEU A 158 -13.06 -5.78 4.94
CA LEU A 158 -14.45 -5.58 4.49
C LEU A 158 -14.65 -4.18 3.89
N SER A 159 -14.06 -3.15 4.49
CA SER A 159 -14.14 -1.78 3.95
C SER A 159 -13.48 -1.65 2.57
N LEU A 160 -12.43 -2.42 2.32
CA LEU A 160 -11.72 -2.41 1.04
C LEU A 160 -12.44 -3.19 -0.08
N ILE A 161 -13.40 -4.06 0.24
CA ILE A 161 -14.17 -4.80 -0.77
C ILE A 161 -14.90 -3.83 -1.71
N SER A 162 -15.59 -2.83 -1.16
CA SER A 162 -16.30 -1.82 -1.97
C SER A 162 -15.36 -1.05 -2.90
N VAL A 163 -14.16 -0.73 -2.41
CA VAL A 163 -13.11 -0.07 -3.20
C VAL A 163 -12.63 -0.99 -4.33
N GLY A 164 -12.41 -2.27 -4.01
CA GLY A 164 -12.03 -3.29 -5.00
C GLY A 164 -13.08 -3.45 -6.09
N ILE A 165 -14.36 -3.52 -5.74
CA ILE A 165 -15.47 -3.64 -6.69
C ILE A 165 -15.52 -2.41 -7.60
N ASN A 166 -15.41 -1.21 -7.05
CA ASN A 166 -15.39 0.02 -7.83
C ASN A 166 -14.20 0.06 -8.80
N SER A 167 -13.01 -0.33 -8.35
CA SER A 167 -11.82 -0.39 -9.20
C SER A 167 -11.97 -1.45 -10.32
N PHE A 168 -12.61 -2.59 -10.00
CA PHE A 168 -12.87 -3.65 -10.96
C PHE A 168 -13.84 -3.21 -12.06
N GLY A 169 -14.78 -2.33 -11.72
CA GLY A 169 -15.75 -1.76 -12.65
C GLY A 169 -15.22 -0.63 -13.54
N GLY A 170 -13.97 -0.18 -13.35
CA GLY A 170 -13.37 0.93 -14.12
C GLY A 170 -13.01 2.16 -13.29
N GLY A 171 -13.28 2.13 -11.98
CA GLY A 171 -12.96 3.22 -11.04
C GLY A 171 -14.14 4.15 -10.75
N ASN A 172 -13.95 4.99 -9.72
CA ASN A 172 -14.99 5.93 -9.28
C ASN A 172 -15.25 6.99 -10.36
N GLY A 173 -16.50 7.12 -10.76
CA GLY A 173 -16.94 8.15 -11.71
C GLY A 173 -16.61 7.84 -13.18
N ALA A 174 -16.14 6.64 -13.49
CA ALA A 174 -15.94 6.23 -14.88
C ALA A 174 -17.29 6.21 -15.64
N LYS A 175 -17.30 6.83 -16.82
CA LYS A 175 -18.52 6.89 -17.67
C LYS A 175 -18.97 5.52 -18.17
N ASP A 176 -18.02 4.61 -18.30
CA ASP A 176 -18.15 3.24 -18.77
C ASP A 176 -18.10 2.22 -17.60
N PHE A 177 -18.45 2.67 -16.39
CA PHE A 177 -18.45 1.82 -15.20
C PHE A 177 -19.24 0.53 -15.41
N GLY A 178 -18.59 -0.61 -15.14
CA GLY A 178 -19.19 -1.94 -15.32
C GLY A 178 -19.23 -2.42 -16.77
N SER A 179 -18.55 -1.74 -17.69
CA SER A 179 -18.43 -2.22 -19.07
C SER A 179 -17.76 -3.59 -19.12
N MET A 180 -18.09 -4.36 -20.15
CA MET A 180 -17.47 -5.69 -20.36
C MET A 180 -15.95 -5.56 -20.56
N GLU A 181 -15.48 -4.49 -21.17
CA GLU A 181 -14.07 -4.20 -21.40
C GLU A 181 -13.33 -4.02 -20.08
N ASN A 182 -13.86 -3.19 -19.17
CA ASN A 182 -13.30 -2.98 -17.83
C ASN A 182 -13.29 -4.28 -17.01
N LEU A 183 -14.38 -5.04 -17.03
CA LEU A 183 -14.47 -6.31 -16.30
C LEU A 183 -13.49 -7.36 -16.82
N LEU A 184 -13.35 -7.49 -18.15
CA LEU A 184 -12.41 -8.42 -18.76
C LEU A 184 -10.95 -8.02 -18.48
N LEU A 185 -10.63 -6.73 -18.59
CA LEU A 185 -9.30 -6.21 -18.26
C LEU A 185 -8.95 -6.46 -16.79
N ALA A 186 -9.88 -6.15 -15.88
CA ALA A 186 -9.67 -6.37 -14.46
C ALA A 186 -9.52 -7.87 -14.12
N LEU A 187 -10.34 -8.73 -14.74
CA LEU A 187 -10.22 -10.18 -14.59
C LEU A 187 -8.89 -10.70 -15.13
N PHE A 188 -8.45 -10.21 -16.28
CA PHE A 188 -7.14 -10.56 -16.85
C PHE A 188 -6.00 -10.20 -15.89
N VAL A 189 -5.98 -8.96 -15.37
CA VAL A 189 -4.97 -8.52 -14.39
C VAL A 189 -4.99 -9.39 -13.14
N LEU A 190 -6.18 -9.68 -12.60
CA LEU A 190 -6.33 -10.54 -11.43
C LEU A 190 -5.75 -11.93 -11.68
N VAL A 191 -6.07 -12.54 -12.82
CA VAL A 191 -5.57 -13.88 -13.19
C VAL A 191 -4.05 -13.85 -13.32
N VAL A 192 -3.47 -12.85 -13.97
CA VAL A 192 -2.01 -12.69 -14.06
C VAL A 192 -1.38 -12.61 -12.67
N ILE A 193 -1.93 -11.78 -11.76
CA ILE A 193 -1.42 -11.66 -10.39
C ILE A 193 -1.49 -13.01 -9.66
N LEU A 194 -2.61 -13.72 -9.76
CA LEU A 194 -2.79 -15.02 -9.10
C LEU A 194 -1.82 -16.08 -9.64
N ILE A 195 -1.59 -16.11 -10.95
CA ILE A 195 -0.63 -17.02 -11.60
C ILE A 195 0.77 -16.76 -11.02
N PHE A 196 1.25 -15.52 -11.08
CA PHE A 196 2.59 -15.20 -10.58
C PHE A 196 2.70 -15.39 -9.06
N LYS A 197 1.67 -15.06 -8.31
CA LYS A 197 1.68 -15.21 -6.84
C LYS A 197 1.69 -16.67 -6.40
N HIS A 198 0.97 -17.55 -7.11
CA HIS A 198 0.75 -18.92 -6.67
C HIS A 198 1.75 -19.92 -7.29
N TRP A 199 2.12 -19.74 -8.55
CA TRP A 199 2.97 -20.68 -9.28
C TRP A 199 4.43 -20.27 -9.40
N THR A 200 4.81 -19.08 -8.93
CA THR A 200 6.20 -18.66 -8.89
C THR A 200 6.69 -18.46 -7.46
N THR A 201 8.01 -18.39 -7.27
CA THR A 201 8.65 -18.19 -5.98
C THR A 201 9.65 -17.04 -6.04
N GLY A 202 10.09 -16.55 -4.88
CA GLY A 202 11.12 -15.53 -4.78
C GLY A 202 10.68 -14.18 -5.38
N PHE A 203 11.54 -13.60 -6.20
CA PHE A 203 11.37 -12.26 -6.77
C PHE A 203 10.07 -12.14 -7.59
N LEU A 204 9.75 -13.10 -8.45
CA LEU A 204 8.56 -13.06 -9.30
C LEU A 204 7.26 -13.09 -8.48
N SER A 205 7.18 -13.94 -7.47
CA SER A 205 6.01 -13.98 -6.58
C SER A 205 5.84 -12.70 -5.77
N SER A 206 6.93 -12.08 -5.32
CA SER A 206 6.87 -10.81 -4.58
C SER A 206 6.51 -9.63 -5.48
N SER A 207 6.88 -9.69 -6.76
CA SER A 207 6.59 -8.67 -7.77
C SER A 207 5.27 -8.92 -8.52
N ALA A 208 4.47 -9.93 -8.14
CA ALA A 208 3.28 -10.36 -8.88
C ALA A 208 2.30 -9.22 -9.17
N ILE A 209 2.08 -8.33 -8.19
CA ILE A 209 1.16 -7.18 -8.35
C ILE A 209 1.73 -6.18 -9.38
N LEU A 210 3.01 -5.88 -9.30
CA LEU A 210 3.67 -4.99 -10.27
C LEU A 210 3.62 -5.57 -11.68
N ILE A 211 3.87 -6.88 -11.83
CA ILE A 211 3.75 -7.59 -13.11
C ILE A 211 2.32 -7.51 -13.63
N GLY A 212 1.33 -7.70 -12.76
CA GLY A 212 -0.08 -7.59 -13.11
C GLY A 212 -0.46 -6.20 -13.62
N ILE A 213 0.03 -5.13 -12.97
CA ILE A 213 -0.19 -3.75 -13.41
C ILE A 213 0.43 -3.51 -14.79
N LEU A 214 1.68 -3.94 -15.00
CA LEU A 214 2.36 -3.77 -16.29
C LEU A 214 1.64 -4.55 -17.40
N ALA A 215 1.24 -5.79 -17.13
CA ALA A 215 0.48 -6.61 -18.07
C ALA A 215 -0.89 -5.98 -18.39
N GLY A 216 -1.58 -5.45 -17.37
CA GLY A 216 -2.84 -4.74 -17.52
C GLY A 216 -2.70 -3.46 -18.34
N TYR A 217 -1.64 -2.69 -18.11
CA TYR A 217 -1.36 -1.48 -18.89
C TYR A 217 -1.12 -1.82 -20.37
N VAL A 218 -0.33 -2.86 -20.65
CA VAL A 218 -0.09 -3.31 -22.04
C VAL A 218 -1.39 -3.79 -22.69
N ALA A 219 -2.20 -4.56 -21.96
CA ALA A 219 -3.50 -5.03 -22.47
C ALA A 219 -4.45 -3.85 -22.74
N ALA A 220 -4.55 -2.88 -21.83
CA ALA A 220 -5.36 -1.68 -22.01
C ALA A 220 -4.91 -0.85 -23.21
N PHE A 221 -3.59 -0.74 -23.41
CA PHE A 221 -3.03 -0.06 -24.59
C PHE A 221 -3.41 -0.76 -25.90
N VAL A 222 -3.31 -2.10 -25.95
CA VAL A 222 -3.69 -2.90 -27.13
C VAL A 222 -5.20 -2.80 -27.39
N MET A 223 -6.01 -2.71 -26.34
CA MET A 223 -7.46 -2.52 -26.44
C MET A 223 -7.87 -1.09 -26.81
N GLY A 224 -6.91 -0.14 -26.86
CA GLY A 224 -7.19 1.28 -27.16
C GLY A 224 -7.90 2.02 -26.03
N LEU A 225 -7.84 1.51 -24.80
CA LEU A 225 -8.44 2.11 -23.61
C LEU A 225 -7.53 3.17 -22.95
N VAL A 226 -6.27 3.23 -23.37
CA VAL A 226 -5.27 4.21 -22.92
C VAL A 226 -4.90 5.08 -24.12
N LEU A 227 -5.09 6.38 -23.97
CA LEU A 227 -4.67 7.39 -24.95
C LEU A 227 -3.22 7.82 -24.71
#